data_5bf724d52233128fc033bebe7a337330
#
_entry.id   5bf724d52233128fc033bebe7a337330
#
_cell.length_a   1.000
_cell.length_b   1.000
_cell.length_c   1.000
_cell.angle_alpha   90.00
_cell.angle_beta   90.00
_cell.angle_gamma   90.00
#
_symmetry.space_group_name_H-M   'P 1'
#
loop_
_entity.id
_entity.type
_entity.pdbx_description
1 polymer ?
#
loop_
_entity_poly.entity_id
_entity_poly.type
_entity_poly.pdbx_seq_one_letter_code
_entity_poly.pdbx_strand_id
1 'polypeptide(L)'
;MMWIGRCGPAHEAHRLLRNRIEDLTLLKPIVDDPGTVQKITVDGKDQWLLFPAKLYCGQSLLDSRRESIIIDYFFTDEIPGYREKPDFLAGRNGLAVRDEIRMVRPGFYLGRAYVGKVFLLNFMLYNKAIAERDGPAYVRDRKVAEDCWPGTQARTVAAAK
;
A
#
# COMPACT_ATOMS: atom_id res chain seq x y z
N MET A 1 7.65 3.10 -4.07
CA MET A 1 6.92 2.67 -2.87
C MET A 1 7.80 1.74 -2.04
N MET A 2 8.09 2.10 -0.80
CA MET A 2 8.89 1.26 0.10
C MET A 2 7.92 0.43 0.96
N TRP A 3 7.89 -0.87 0.72
CA TRP A 3 7.09 -1.80 1.51
C TRP A 3 7.99 -2.58 2.47
N ILE A 4 7.64 -2.58 3.74
CA ILE A 4 8.38 -3.28 4.78
C ILE A 4 7.57 -4.51 5.21
N GLY A 5 7.81 -5.67 4.53
CA GLY A 5 7.50 -7.02 5.00
C GLY A 5 6.08 -7.57 4.80
N ARG A 6 5.91 -8.88 5.00
CA ARG A 6 4.64 -9.64 4.92
C ARG A 6 3.66 -9.23 6.01
N CYS A 7 2.36 -9.07 5.66
CA CYS A 7 1.29 -9.14 6.65
C CYS A 7 1.20 -10.60 7.14
N GLY A 8 1.59 -10.84 8.38
CA GLY A 8 1.27 -12.10 9.07
C GLY A 8 -0.15 -12.06 9.65
N PRO A 9 -0.74 -13.19 10.07
CA PRO A 9 -2.11 -13.26 10.59
C PRO A 9 -2.31 -12.66 11.98
N ALA A 10 -1.48 -11.74 12.41
CA ALA A 10 -1.61 -11.07 13.71
C ALA A 10 -2.36 -9.74 13.54
N HIS A 11 -3.53 -9.66 14.11
CA HIS A 11 -4.51 -8.58 14.07
C HIS A 11 -4.04 -7.21 14.62
N GLU A 12 -2.76 -6.99 14.97
CA GLU A 12 -2.35 -5.78 15.68
C GLU A 12 -1.12 -5.03 15.15
N ALA A 13 -0.40 -5.53 14.16
CA ALA A 13 0.77 -4.83 13.65
C ALA A 13 0.43 -4.06 12.35
N HIS A 14 -0.06 -2.85 12.47
CA HIS A 14 -0.11 -1.92 11.35
C HIS A 14 1.31 -1.67 10.84
N ARG A 15 1.59 -1.99 9.59
CA ARG A 15 2.84 -1.63 8.94
C ARG A 15 2.70 -0.24 8.34
N LEU A 16 3.79 0.50 8.36
CA LEU A 16 3.82 1.85 7.81
C LEU A 16 4.43 1.82 6.41
N LEU A 17 3.87 2.66 5.56
CA LEU A 17 4.30 2.86 4.18
C LEU A 17 4.48 4.36 3.94
N ARG A 18 5.39 4.72 3.03
CA ARG A 18 5.49 6.06 2.43
C ARG A 18 5.60 5.92 0.93
N ASN A 19 4.94 6.81 0.22
CA ASN A 19 5.12 6.92 -1.22
C ASN A 19 6.49 7.51 -1.53
N ARG A 20 7.14 6.97 -2.55
CA ARG A 20 8.38 7.50 -3.10
C ARG A 20 8.05 8.28 -4.36
N ILE A 21 8.41 9.54 -4.37
CA ILE A 21 8.19 10.46 -5.49
C ILE A 21 9.56 10.81 -6.08
N GLU A 22 9.74 10.59 -7.37
CA GLU A 22 10.99 10.90 -8.08
C GLU A 22 11.03 12.33 -8.59
N ASP A 23 9.86 12.93 -8.85
CA ASP A 23 9.74 14.29 -9.36
C ASP A 23 8.77 15.10 -8.51
N LEU A 24 9.32 16.01 -7.73
CA LEU A 24 8.54 16.96 -6.91
C LEU A 24 7.89 18.08 -7.71
N THR A 25 8.20 18.22 -9.00
CA THR A 25 7.62 19.32 -9.80
C THR A 25 6.09 19.23 -9.87
N LEU A 26 5.57 18.00 -9.89
CA LEU A 26 4.14 17.71 -9.87
C LEU A 26 3.47 18.10 -8.54
N LEU A 27 4.24 18.17 -7.47
CA LEU A 27 3.75 18.44 -6.11
C LEU A 27 4.05 19.87 -5.63
N LYS A 28 4.70 20.69 -6.45
CA LYS A 28 5.00 22.09 -6.11
C LYS A 28 3.84 22.88 -5.48
N PRO A 29 2.59 22.70 -5.91
CA PRO A 29 1.46 23.41 -5.30
C PRO A 29 1.19 23.01 -3.85
N ILE A 30 1.62 21.83 -3.41
CA ILE A 30 1.34 21.27 -2.08
C ILE A 30 2.59 21.07 -1.22
N VAL A 31 3.78 21.27 -1.78
CA VAL A 31 5.06 21.20 -1.07
C VAL A 31 5.72 22.58 -1.11
N ASP A 32 5.68 23.31 -0.01
CA ASP A 32 6.21 24.67 0.07
C ASP A 32 7.76 24.68 -0.04
N ASP A 33 8.44 23.78 0.69
CA ASP A 33 9.89 23.62 0.66
C ASP A 33 10.31 22.15 0.46
N PRO A 34 10.68 21.77 -0.77
CA PRO A 34 11.14 20.42 -1.08
C PRO A 34 12.37 19.99 -0.26
N GLY A 35 13.23 20.93 0.16
CA GLY A 35 14.41 20.64 0.95
C GLY A 35 14.12 20.08 2.33
N THR A 36 12.92 20.29 2.84
CA THR A 36 12.48 19.79 4.15
C THR A 36 11.82 18.42 4.09
N VAL A 37 11.53 17.90 2.90
CA VAL A 37 10.93 16.56 2.73
C VAL A 37 12.00 15.48 2.90
N GLN A 38 11.70 14.48 3.71
CA GLN A 38 12.60 13.33 3.88
C GLN A 38 12.85 12.66 2.52
N LYS A 39 14.11 12.36 2.23
CA LYS A 39 14.48 11.68 1.00
C LYS A 39 15.34 10.44 1.26
N ILE A 40 15.35 9.54 0.31
CA ILE A 40 16.25 8.40 0.21
C ILE A 40 16.89 8.38 -1.17
N THR A 41 18.08 7.81 -1.29
CA THR A 41 18.72 7.60 -2.59
C THR A 41 18.59 6.15 -2.99
N VAL A 42 18.01 5.90 -4.17
CA VAL A 42 17.82 4.56 -4.74
C VAL A 42 18.41 4.55 -6.15
N ASP A 43 19.34 3.63 -6.40
CA ASP A 43 20.05 3.51 -7.69
C ASP A 43 20.67 4.86 -8.15
N GLY A 44 21.23 5.64 -7.19
CA GLY A 44 21.85 6.94 -7.45
C GLY A 44 20.88 8.10 -7.67
N LYS A 45 19.56 7.88 -7.54
CA LYS A 45 18.54 8.93 -7.69
C LYS A 45 17.87 9.23 -6.36
N ASP A 46 17.70 10.50 -6.06
CA ASP A 46 16.95 10.95 -4.89
C ASP A 46 15.45 10.69 -5.10
N GLN A 47 14.80 10.20 -4.04
CA GLN A 47 13.37 9.96 -3.99
C GLN A 47 12.82 10.51 -2.68
N TRP A 48 11.79 11.31 -2.75
CA TRP A 48 11.17 11.96 -1.60
C TRP A 48 10.06 11.08 -1.02
N LEU A 49 9.98 11.06 0.30
CA LEU A 49 9.03 10.24 1.05
C LEU A 49 7.85 11.09 1.51
N LEU A 50 6.69 10.85 0.92
CA LEU A 50 5.45 11.59 1.15
C LEU A 50 4.29 10.64 1.44
N PHE A 51 3.21 11.21 1.95
CA PHE A 51 1.94 10.51 2.17
C PHE A 51 2.12 9.22 2.97
N PRO A 52 2.44 9.33 4.27
CA PRO A 52 2.50 8.15 5.12
C PRO A 52 1.14 7.49 5.24
N ALA A 53 1.11 6.15 5.24
CA ALA A 53 -0.10 5.37 5.32
C ALA A 53 0.08 4.16 6.24
N LYS A 54 -1.02 3.68 6.83
CA LYS A 54 -1.08 2.38 7.50
C LYS A 54 -1.34 1.29 6.47
N LEU A 55 -0.69 0.13 6.66
CA LEU A 55 -0.84 -1.04 5.80
C LEU A 55 -1.37 -2.21 6.63
N TYR A 56 -2.52 -2.76 6.25
CA TYR A 56 -3.17 -3.87 6.96
C TYR A 56 -4.06 -4.69 6.04
N CYS A 57 -4.50 -5.87 6.50
CA CYS A 57 -5.51 -6.66 5.83
C CYS A 57 -6.90 -6.16 6.23
N GLY A 58 -7.74 -5.85 5.25
CA GLY A 58 -9.08 -5.35 5.50
C GLY A 58 -10.06 -5.74 4.41
N GLN A 59 -11.34 -5.57 4.72
CA GLN A 59 -12.42 -5.89 3.81
C GLN A 59 -12.36 -5.01 2.55
N SER A 60 -12.49 -5.66 1.39
CA SER A 60 -12.51 -4.97 0.10
C SER A 60 -13.83 -4.21 -0.08
N LEU A 61 -13.74 -2.98 -0.59
CA LEU A 61 -14.91 -2.21 -1.02
C LEU A 61 -15.52 -2.74 -2.33
N LEU A 62 -14.70 -3.41 -3.15
CA LEU A 62 -15.17 -4.01 -4.40
C LEU A 62 -15.94 -5.32 -4.15
N ASP A 63 -15.45 -6.16 -3.25
CA ASP A 63 -16.05 -7.44 -2.93
C ASP A 63 -15.97 -7.69 -1.42
N SER A 64 -17.06 -7.41 -0.73
CA SER A 64 -17.17 -7.54 0.73
C SER A 64 -16.95 -8.96 1.26
N ARG A 65 -16.93 -9.97 0.39
CA ARG A 65 -16.67 -11.37 0.78
C ARG A 65 -15.18 -11.68 0.94
N ARG A 66 -14.30 -10.76 0.54
CA ARG A 66 -12.85 -10.98 0.59
C ARG A 66 -12.11 -9.84 1.26
N GLU A 67 -10.90 -10.14 1.71
CA GLU A 67 -9.94 -9.18 2.21
C GLU A 67 -8.93 -8.82 1.12
N SER A 68 -8.38 -7.63 1.23
CA SER A 68 -7.31 -7.09 0.41
C SER A 68 -6.26 -6.45 1.31
N ILE A 69 -5.07 -6.22 0.81
CA ILE A 69 -4.12 -5.33 1.46
C ILE A 69 -4.67 -3.91 1.31
N ILE A 70 -4.85 -3.23 2.43
CA ILE A 70 -5.30 -1.85 2.48
C ILE A 70 -4.10 -0.95 2.71
N ILE A 71 -3.96 0.09 1.89
CA ILE A 71 -3.07 1.23 2.12
C ILE A 71 -3.98 2.39 2.55
N ASP A 72 -3.97 2.70 3.83
CA ASP A 72 -4.92 3.63 4.43
C ASP A 72 -4.23 4.92 4.84
N TYR A 73 -4.55 5.98 4.14
CA TYR A 73 -4.04 7.33 4.39
C TYR A 73 -4.88 8.11 5.39
N PHE A 74 -6.04 7.59 5.79
CA PHE A 74 -6.94 8.26 6.73
C PHE A 74 -6.23 8.66 8.03
N PHE A 75 -5.30 7.83 8.48
CA PHE A 75 -4.55 8.01 9.73
C PHE A 75 -3.16 8.63 9.53
N THR A 76 -2.94 9.33 8.42
CA THR A 76 -1.60 9.88 8.08
C THR A 76 -1.07 10.82 9.16
N ASP A 77 -1.94 11.61 9.80
CA ASP A 77 -1.63 12.57 10.86
C ASP A 77 -1.21 11.92 12.21
N GLU A 78 -1.44 10.62 12.38
CA GLU A 78 -0.99 9.85 13.54
C GLU A 78 0.40 9.22 13.34
N ILE A 79 0.94 9.28 12.12
CA ILE A 79 2.19 8.59 11.77
C ILE A 79 3.39 9.50 12.04
N PRO A 80 4.44 9.02 12.73
CA PRO A 80 5.65 9.78 12.96
C PRO A 80 6.23 10.36 11.67
N GLY A 81 6.57 11.64 11.68
CA GLY A 81 7.07 12.36 10.51
C GLY A 81 5.99 12.82 9.55
N TYR A 82 4.72 12.80 9.96
CA TYR A 82 3.63 13.50 9.28
C TYR A 82 3.95 14.98 9.13
N ARG A 83 3.54 15.54 7.99
CA ARG A 83 3.68 16.96 7.68
C ARG A 83 2.33 17.46 7.19
N GLU A 84 1.83 18.53 7.78
CA GLU A 84 0.54 19.07 7.39
C GLU A 84 0.50 19.32 5.87
N LYS A 85 1.53 19.93 5.33
CA LYS A 85 1.78 19.99 3.90
C LYS A 85 3.01 19.14 3.55
N PRO A 86 2.92 18.17 2.66
CA PRO A 86 1.80 17.83 1.76
C PRO A 86 0.86 16.73 2.26
N ASP A 87 1.16 16.06 3.38
CA ASP A 87 0.55 14.78 3.74
C ASP A 87 -0.95 14.86 4.05
N PHE A 88 -1.44 16.04 4.51
CA PHE A 88 -2.85 16.23 4.84
C PHE A 88 -3.79 15.92 3.65
N LEU A 89 -3.32 16.14 2.41
CA LEU A 89 -4.14 15.97 1.22
C LEU A 89 -4.70 14.56 1.10
N ALA A 90 -3.91 13.54 1.44
CA ALA A 90 -4.35 12.15 1.39
C ALA A 90 -5.12 11.71 2.64
N GLY A 91 -4.98 12.42 3.76
CA GLY A 91 -5.53 12.09 5.07
C GLY A 91 -7.01 12.39 5.26
N ARG A 92 -7.48 12.14 6.49
CA ARG A 92 -8.89 12.32 6.89
C ARG A 92 -9.40 13.76 6.79
N ASN A 93 -8.51 14.73 6.89
CA ASN A 93 -8.83 16.14 6.76
C ASN A 93 -8.75 16.65 5.30
N GLY A 94 -8.33 15.78 4.39
CA GLY A 94 -8.25 16.03 2.94
C GLY A 94 -9.18 15.10 2.17
N LEU A 95 -8.60 14.30 1.27
CA LEU A 95 -9.35 13.41 0.38
C LEU A 95 -9.73 12.06 1.01
N ALA A 96 -9.23 11.75 2.20
CA ALA A 96 -9.43 10.46 2.87
C ALA A 96 -9.14 9.27 1.93
N VAL A 97 -7.96 9.28 1.32
CA VAL A 97 -7.56 8.28 0.33
C VAL A 97 -7.39 6.92 0.98
N ARG A 98 -7.92 5.91 0.32
CA ARG A 98 -7.80 4.51 0.70
C ARG A 98 -7.55 3.67 -0.55
N ASP A 99 -6.45 2.95 -0.56
CA ASP A 99 -6.12 2.05 -1.65
C ASP A 99 -6.33 0.60 -1.24
N GLU A 100 -6.76 -0.21 -2.18
CA GLU A 100 -6.81 -1.66 -2.06
C GLU A 100 -5.86 -2.26 -3.09
N ILE A 101 -4.95 -3.12 -2.64
CA ILE A 101 -4.03 -3.81 -3.56
C ILE A 101 -4.12 -5.32 -3.37
N ARG A 102 -3.88 -6.05 -4.45
CA ARG A 102 -3.72 -7.49 -4.39
C ARG A 102 -2.63 -7.96 -5.36
N MET A 103 -1.90 -8.96 -4.94
CA MET A 103 -0.86 -9.56 -5.76
C MET A 103 -1.48 -10.45 -6.85
N VAL A 104 -1.13 -10.20 -8.11
CA VAL A 104 -1.58 -10.99 -9.27
C VAL A 104 -0.48 -11.93 -9.79
N ARG A 105 0.76 -11.60 -9.49
CA ARG A 105 1.94 -12.46 -9.61
C ARG A 105 3.00 -11.98 -8.62
N PRO A 106 4.02 -12.77 -8.29
CA PRO A 106 5.03 -12.35 -7.34
C PRO A 106 5.59 -10.96 -7.63
N GLY A 107 5.49 -10.09 -6.64
CA GLY A 107 5.93 -8.70 -6.71
C GLY A 107 5.09 -7.75 -7.56
N PHE A 108 4.09 -8.23 -8.30
CA PHE A 108 3.22 -7.38 -9.10
C PHE A 108 1.81 -7.32 -8.52
N TYR A 109 1.38 -6.11 -8.20
CA TYR A 109 0.11 -5.82 -7.55
C TYR A 109 -0.77 -4.96 -8.46
N LEU A 110 -2.05 -5.31 -8.52
CA LEU A 110 -3.08 -4.41 -9.02
C LEU A 110 -3.73 -3.70 -7.84
N GLY A 111 -3.91 -2.39 -7.99
CA GLY A 111 -4.49 -1.53 -6.99
C GLY A 111 -5.70 -0.76 -7.50
N ARG A 112 -6.55 -0.38 -6.56
CA ARG A 112 -7.69 0.51 -6.74
C ARG A 112 -7.62 1.60 -5.69
N ALA A 113 -7.63 2.85 -6.14
CA ALA A 113 -7.66 4.01 -5.27
C ALA A 113 -9.11 4.48 -5.08
N TYR A 114 -9.42 4.84 -3.85
CA TYR A 114 -10.71 5.41 -3.45
C TYR A 114 -10.49 6.73 -2.72
N VAL A 115 -11.42 7.65 -2.94
CA VAL A 115 -11.59 8.86 -2.11
C VAL A 115 -12.82 8.61 -1.24
N GLY A 116 -12.60 8.40 0.05
CA GLY A 116 -13.63 7.85 0.92
C GLY A 116 -14.06 6.45 0.43
N LYS A 117 -15.29 6.34 -0.08
CA LYS A 117 -15.82 5.09 -0.66
C LYS A 117 -15.99 5.16 -2.18
N VAL A 118 -15.64 6.28 -2.81
CA VAL A 118 -15.81 6.50 -4.24
C VAL A 118 -14.57 6.03 -4.98
N PHE A 119 -14.73 5.13 -5.95
CA PHE A 119 -13.64 4.68 -6.80
C PHE A 119 -13.07 5.84 -7.62
N LEU A 120 -11.75 5.98 -7.62
CA LEU A 120 -11.05 7.02 -8.36
C LEU A 120 -10.32 6.46 -9.59
N LEU A 121 -9.40 5.52 -9.39
CA LEU A 121 -8.58 4.97 -10.48
C LEU A 121 -8.01 3.59 -10.13
N ASN A 122 -7.54 2.89 -11.15
CA ASN A 122 -6.71 1.70 -11.01
C ASN A 122 -5.23 2.08 -11.12
N PHE A 123 -4.37 1.37 -10.41
CA PHE A 123 -2.92 1.54 -10.50
C PHE A 123 -2.20 0.19 -10.36
N MET A 124 -0.91 0.21 -10.60
CA MET A 124 -0.04 -0.97 -10.49
C MET A 124 1.15 -0.64 -9.60
N LEU A 125 1.57 -1.64 -8.81
CA LEU A 125 2.78 -1.56 -8.02
C LEU A 125 3.68 -2.75 -8.35
N TYR A 126 4.99 -2.52 -8.30
CA TYR A 126 5.98 -3.55 -8.50
C TYR A 126 6.99 -3.57 -7.35
N ASN A 127 7.18 -4.76 -6.76
CA ASN A 127 8.19 -5.03 -5.75
C ASN A 127 9.21 -6.02 -6.31
N LYS A 128 10.37 -5.51 -6.70
CA LYS A 128 11.45 -6.30 -7.31
C LYS A 128 11.91 -7.45 -6.42
N ALA A 129 12.10 -7.19 -5.12
CA ALA A 129 12.60 -8.19 -4.18
C ALA A 129 11.65 -9.39 -4.05
N ILE A 130 10.34 -9.14 -4.02
CA ILE A 130 9.33 -10.23 -4.02
C ILE A 130 9.32 -10.97 -5.35
N ALA A 131 9.41 -10.24 -6.47
CA ALA A 131 9.45 -10.86 -7.79
C ALA A 131 10.65 -11.79 -7.97
N GLU A 132 11.83 -11.38 -7.51
CA GLU A 132 13.06 -12.18 -7.57
C GLU A 132 13.01 -13.39 -6.64
N ARG A 133 12.50 -13.23 -5.42
CA ARG A 133 12.40 -14.31 -4.44
C ARG A 133 11.38 -15.38 -4.81
N ASP A 134 10.18 -14.98 -5.17
CA ASP A 134 9.02 -15.89 -5.34
C ASP A 134 8.71 -16.20 -6.82
N GLY A 135 9.31 -15.45 -7.76
CA GLY A 135 9.11 -15.62 -9.20
C GLY A 135 9.44 -17.01 -9.72
N PRO A 136 10.59 -17.61 -9.38
CA PRO A 136 10.94 -18.96 -9.83
C PRO A 136 9.92 -20.04 -9.42
N ALA A 137 9.40 -19.98 -8.19
CA ALA A 137 8.36 -20.86 -7.72
C ALA A 137 7.04 -20.66 -8.48
N TYR A 138 6.68 -19.42 -8.74
CA TYR A 138 5.48 -19.10 -9.53
C TYR A 138 5.56 -19.61 -10.97
N VAL A 139 6.71 -19.50 -11.63
CA VAL A 139 6.89 -20.04 -12.99
C VAL A 139 6.64 -21.53 -13.02
N ARG A 140 7.09 -22.26 -12.01
CA ARG A 140 6.92 -23.71 -11.88
C ARG A 140 5.49 -24.12 -11.51
N ASP A 141 4.92 -23.47 -10.48
CA ASP A 141 3.72 -23.95 -9.81
C ASP A 141 2.45 -23.17 -10.22
N ARG A 142 2.60 -22.03 -10.87
CA ARG A 142 1.52 -21.12 -11.30
C ARG A 142 0.59 -20.68 -10.16
N LYS A 143 1.07 -20.72 -8.93
CA LYS A 143 0.31 -20.32 -7.74
C LYS A 143 0.78 -18.98 -7.20
N VAL A 144 -0.18 -18.11 -6.88
CA VAL A 144 0.06 -16.84 -6.20
C VAL A 144 -0.44 -16.98 -4.76
N ALA A 145 0.44 -16.72 -3.79
CA ALA A 145 0.04 -16.58 -2.40
C ALA A 145 -0.43 -15.13 -2.17
N GLU A 146 -1.72 -14.95 -1.96
CA GLU A 146 -2.27 -13.64 -1.56
C GLU A 146 -2.06 -13.44 -0.06
N ASP A 147 -1.54 -12.27 0.33
CA ASP A 147 -1.18 -11.99 1.73
C ASP A 147 -2.41 -11.92 2.66
N CYS A 148 -3.55 -11.45 2.16
CA CYS A 148 -4.77 -11.20 2.95
C CYS A 148 -5.97 -12.08 2.55
N TRP A 149 -5.79 -13.03 1.65
CA TRP A 149 -6.88 -13.86 1.17
C TRP A 149 -6.50 -15.35 1.08
N PRO A 150 -6.72 -16.13 2.14
CA PRO A 150 -6.44 -17.58 2.13
C PRO A 150 -7.40 -18.40 1.26
N GLY A 151 -8.41 -17.74 0.67
CA GLY A 151 -9.48 -18.39 -0.11
C GLY A 151 -10.70 -18.77 0.73
N THR A 152 -11.83 -18.93 0.06
CA THR A 152 -13.14 -19.21 0.68
C THR A 152 -13.13 -20.51 1.47
N GLN A 153 -12.44 -21.54 0.97
CA GLN A 153 -12.36 -22.86 1.61
C GLN A 153 -11.61 -22.84 2.94
N ALA A 154 -10.53 -22.06 3.05
CA ALA A 154 -9.78 -21.96 4.29
C ALA A 154 -10.59 -21.25 5.41
N ARG A 155 -11.49 -20.33 5.06
CA ARG A 155 -12.39 -19.67 6.02
C ARG A 155 -13.45 -20.62 6.57
N THR A 156 -14.00 -21.48 5.75
CA THR A 156 -15.05 -22.44 6.16
C THR A 156 -14.51 -23.42 7.19
N VAL A 157 -13.26 -23.87 7.04
CA VAL A 157 -12.60 -24.78 7.98
C VAL A 157 -12.29 -24.10 9.32
N ALA A 158 -11.92 -22.82 9.30
CA ALA A 158 -11.64 -22.05 10.52
C ALA A 158 -12.91 -21.73 11.33
N ALA A 159 -14.05 -21.56 10.66
CA ALA A 159 -15.35 -21.32 11.31
C ALA A 159 -15.99 -22.58 11.90
N ALA A 160 -15.52 -23.76 11.52
CA ALA A 160 -16.04 -25.06 11.98
C ALA A 160 -15.29 -25.61 13.21
N LYS A 161 -14.30 -24.89 13.75
CA LYS A 161 -13.59 -25.20 15.00
C LYS A 161 -14.02 -24.24 16.11
#